data_4a4316889dde1f0e39f847fe183021ae
#
_entry.id   4a4316889dde1f0e39f847fe183021ae
#
_cell.length_a   1.000
_cell.length_b   1.000
_cell.length_c   1.000
_cell.angle_alpha   90.00
_cell.angle_beta   90.00
_cell.angle_gamma   90.00
#
_symmetry.space_group_name_H-M   'P 1'
#
loop_
_entity.id
_entity.type
_entity.pdbx_description
1 polymer ?
#
loop_
_entity_poly.entity_id
_entity_poly.type
_entity_poly.pdbx_seq_one_letter_code
_entity_poly.pdbx_strand_id
1 'polypeptide(L)'
;MGLVWIEYAAFVAVLVLLTIPMGWWLARCFTSAHDSRLERWTYAAMGVDPQERMGWQRYGAVLVMSNGLLMLLGYLLLRLQGSLPLNPLQNAAQTPDLAFNTAASFITNTNWQAYAGESSLSNATQMVVITGLMFAGSAAGLAAAAGFVRGLARAGSQDIGNYWVDFVRMLWRVLLPLSLLLALVYVWQGVPQTLGTEVLAHTIDGGRTQQLLMGPVASLESIKHLGTNGGGFFSMNAAHPFENPTPLTNMLHILAMLLIPAGMTYALGSMLLKRRQGWVFFGASLIIFLCFLALVWTGEQNGSALLARAGADQQWSTTQAGGNMEGKELRFGITDTALFVTTTTAATTGSVNAMHDSLTPLGSITPLALMMLNCVFGGDGVGLINLLQYAILTVFLAGMMIGRTPEFLGKKIEVREMKLVMLSVLAHPACLLGWTALAMLWPGAADSLNNRGPHGFSEILYAYASATANNGSAFAGLNANTPFFNTTLGLAMLMGRYLTLLPLLAVAGSMASKASVPAGAGTFPTATPLFTGLLVFVVLVVGGLTFLPALALGPVVEHLQMLAGQLYP
;
A
#
# COMPACT_ATOMS: atom_id res chain seq x y z
N MET A 1 -8.74 -19.27 21.49
CA MET A 1 -9.43 -19.05 20.19
C MET A 1 -10.55 -18.00 20.29
N GLY A 2 -11.49 -18.08 21.25
CA GLY A 2 -12.60 -17.10 21.31
C GLY A 2 -12.20 -15.65 21.45
N LEU A 3 -11.14 -15.33 22.21
CA LEU A 3 -10.64 -13.97 22.43
C LEU A 3 -10.08 -13.31 21.16
N VAL A 4 -9.44 -14.07 20.28
CA VAL A 4 -8.89 -13.56 19.02
C VAL A 4 -9.99 -13.01 18.10
N TRP A 5 -11.09 -13.73 17.97
CA TRP A 5 -12.22 -13.27 17.13
C TRP A 5 -12.93 -12.06 17.72
N ILE A 6 -12.92 -11.91 19.07
CA ILE A 6 -13.44 -10.71 19.75
C ILE A 6 -12.54 -9.52 19.42
N GLU A 7 -11.23 -9.70 19.45
CA GLU A 7 -10.27 -8.65 19.10
C GLU A 7 -10.42 -8.20 17.63
N TYR A 8 -10.50 -9.12 16.70
CA TYR A 8 -10.76 -8.79 15.29
C TYR A 8 -12.12 -8.11 15.07
N ALA A 9 -13.16 -8.56 15.79
CA ALA A 9 -14.47 -7.93 15.73
C ALA A 9 -14.44 -6.50 16.30
N ALA A 10 -13.72 -6.29 17.41
CA ALA A 10 -13.53 -4.96 18.00
C ALA A 10 -12.76 -4.03 17.05
N PHE A 11 -11.69 -4.53 16.43
CA PHE A 11 -10.95 -3.80 15.40
C PHE A 11 -11.86 -3.38 14.24
N VAL A 12 -12.62 -4.31 13.67
CA VAL A 12 -13.57 -4.00 12.57
C VAL A 12 -14.62 -2.97 13.01
N ALA A 13 -15.15 -3.10 14.23
CA ALA A 13 -16.11 -2.12 14.74
C ALA A 13 -15.51 -0.72 14.84
N VAL A 14 -14.28 -0.59 15.34
CA VAL A 14 -13.56 0.68 15.42
C VAL A 14 -13.31 1.23 14.02
N LEU A 15 -12.85 0.40 13.07
CA LEU A 15 -12.63 0.80 11.67
C LEU A 15 -13.91 1.34 11.03
N VAL A 16 -15.04 0.65 11.19
CA VAL A 16 -16.35 1.10 10.68
C VAL A 16 -16.75 2.45 11.28
N LEU A 17 -16.57 2.61 12.60
CA LEU A 17 -16.88 3.87 13.29
C LEU A 17 -16.01 5.03 12.77
N LEU A 18 -14.73 4.81 12.57
CA LEU A 18 -13.79 5.83 12.09
C LEU A 18 -13.96 6.13 10.59
N THR A 19 -14.43 5.17 9.78
CA THR A 19 -14.70 5.34 8.35
C THR A 19 -15.68 6.48 8.06
N ILE A 20 -16.70 6.66 8.91
CA ILE A 20 -17.75 7.68 8.72
C ILE A 20 -17.19 9.11 8.84
N PRO A 21 -16.58 9.53 9.96
CA PRO A 21 -16.04 10.88 10.10
C PRO A 21 -14.90 11.15 9.12
N MET A 22 -14.03 10.15 8.88
CA MET A 22 -12.93 10.30 7.93
C MET A 22 -13.44 10.50 6.50
N GLY A 23 -14.38 9.68 6.06
CA GLY A 23 -14.93 9.81 4.71
C GLY A 23 -15.77 11.09 4.52
N TRP A 24 -16.48 11.54 5.56
CA TRP A 24 -17.15 12.84 5.54
C TRP A 24 -16.14 13.99 5.38
N TRP A 25 -15.02 13.92 6.11
CA TRP A 25 -13.96 14.92 6.04
C TRP A 25 -13.31 14.95 4.65
N LEU A 26 -12.94 13.79 4.12
CA LEU A 26 -12.38 13.66 2.76
C LEU A 26 -13.32 14.24 1.70
N ALA A 27 -14.61 13.87 1.71
CA ALA A 27 -15.60 14.39 0.79
C ALA A 27 -15.70 15.92 0.86
N ARG A 28 -15.66 16.47 2.08
CA ARG A 28 -15.69 17.94 2.31
C ARG A 28 -14.42 18.61 1.75
N CYS A 29 -13.25 17.99 1.92
CA CYS A 29 -12.00 18.52 1.38
C CYS A 29 -12.02 18.55 -0.17
N PHE A 30 -12.52 17.47 -0.80
CA PHE A 30 -12.61 17.38 -2.26
C PHE A 30 -13.64 18.32 -2.90
N THR A 31 -14.69 18.66 -2.18
CA THR A 31 -15.81 19.50 -2.70
C THR A 31 -15.79 20.92 -2.19
N SER A 32 -14.84 21.31 -1.34
CA SER A 32 -14.77 22.65 -0.76
C SER A 32 -14.64 23.73 -1.84
N ALA A 33 -15.45 24.77 -1.73
CA ALA A 33 -15.36 25.96 -2.56
C ALA A 33 -14.37 27.01 -2.03
N HIS A 34 -13.91 26.86 -0.77
CA HIS A 34 -13.09 27.85 -0.08
C HIS A 34 -11.69 27.29 0.17
N ASP A 35 -10.68 28.12 -0.10
CA ASP A 35 -9.28 27.85 0.21
C ASP A 35 -8.85 28.58 1.47
N SER A 36 -8.07 27.92 2.32
CA SER A 36 -7.44 28.50 3.49
C SER A 36 -6.35 29.51 3.09
N ARG A 37 -5.86 30.30 4.05
CA ARG A 37 -4.75 31.24 3.81
C ARG A 37 -3.47 30.51 3.39
N LEU A 38 -3.17 29.37 4.01
CA LEU A 38 -2.00 28.55 3.69
C LEU A 38 -2.06 27.98 2.26
N GLU A 39 -3.22 27.48 1.85
CA GLU A 39 -3.41 26.97 0.48
C GLU A 39 -3.24 28.05 -0.56
N ARG A 40 -3.85 29.22 -0.36
CA ARG A 40 -3.69 30.37 -1.28
C ARG A 40 -2.23 30.84 -1.37
N TRP A 41 -1.52 30.86 -0.23
CA TRP A 41 -0.10 31.19 -0.21
C TRP A 41 0.71 30.13 -0.99
N THR A 42 0.41 28.85 -0.80
CA THR A 42 1.05 27.73 -1.52
C THR A 42 0.81 27.83 -3.02
N TYR A 43 -0.44 28.09 -3.47
CA TYR A 43 -0.74 28.30 -4.89
C TYR A 43 0.04 29.48 -5.48
N ALA A 44 0.09 30.59 -4.76
CA ALA A 44 0.83 31.78 -5.19
C ALA A 44 2.34 31.51 -5.30
N ALA A 45 2.92 30.80 -4.34
CA ALA A 45 4.34 30.41 -4.36
C ALA A 45 4.68 29.44 -5.51
N MET A 46 3.72 28.57 -5.89
CA MET A 46 3.88 27.62 -6.98
C MET A 46 3.50 28.20 -8.35
N GLY A 47 2.96 29.43 -8.41
CA GLY A 47 2.44 30.02 -9.66
C GLY A 47 1.23 29.29 -10.25
N VAL A 48 0.41 28.67 -9.41
CA VAL A 48 -0.76 27.88 -9.81
C VAL A 48 -2.04 28.72 -9.77
N ASP A 49 -2.83 28.67 -10.84
CA ASP A 49 -4.19 29.20 -10.83
C ASP A 49 -5.16 28.15 -10.27
N PRO A 50 -5.74 28.38 -9.06
CA PRO A 50 -6.68 27.43 -8.46
C PRO A 50 -8.03 27.35 -9.19
N GLN A 51 -8.36 28.31 -10.07
CA GLN A 51 -9.61 28.33 -10.85
C GLN A 51 -9.48 27.55 -12.17
N GLU A 52 -8.29 27.15 -12.55
CA GLU A 52 -8.07 26.40 -13.76
C GLU A 52 -8.81 25.05 -13.70
N ARG A 53 -9.52 24.73 -14.80
CA ARG A 53 -10.22 23.43 -14.97
C ARG A 53 -9.41 22.55 -15.90
N MET A 54 -8.99 21.39 -15.40
CA MET A 54 -8.16 20.45 -16.15
C MET A 54 -9.00 19.29 -16.65
N GLY A 55 -8.91 18.99 -17.95
CA GLY A 55 -9.33 17.70 -18.51
C GLY A 55 -8.37 16.60 -18.05
N TRP A 56 -8.74 15.34 -18.23
CA TRP A 56 -7.96 14.20 -17.74
C TRP A 56 -6.52 14.16 -18.27
N GLN A 57 -6.29 14.58 -19.52
CA GLN A 57 -4.95 14.61 -20.13
C GLN A 57 -4.03 15.60 -19.41
N ARG A 58 -4.50 16.83 -19.18
CA ARG A 58 -3.73 17.84 -18.47
C ARG A 58 -3.54 17.47 -17.00
N TYR A 59 -4.59 16.96 -16.37
CA TYR A 59 -4.52 16.48 -14.99
C TYR A 59 -3.48 15.36 -14.82
N GLY A 60 -3.53 14.34 -15.69
CA GLY A 60 -2.56 13.24 -15.71
C GLY A 60 -1.14 13.68 -16.07
N ALA A 61 -0.98 14.59 -17.03
CA ALA A 61 0.32 15.13 -17.39
C ALA A 61 0.96 15.92 -16.23
N VAL A 62 0.20 16.78 -15.55
CA VAL A 62 0.66 17.54 -14.39
C VAL A 62 1.05 16.61 -13.25
N LEU A 63 0.25 15.56 -12.97
CA LEU A 63 0.57 14.54 -11.99
C LEU A 63 1.91 13.85 -12.29
N VAL A 64 2.11 13.38 -13.52
CA VAL A 64 3.35 12.69 -13.91
C VAL A 64 4.55 13.65 -13.87
N MET A 65 4.39 14.87 -14.36
CA MET A 65 5.48 15.87 -14.37
C MET A 65 5.88 16.28 -12.95
N SER A 66 4.92 16.54 -12.07
CA SER A 66 5.20 16.88 -10.68
C SER A 66 5.92 15.75 -9.94
N ASN A 67 5.45 14.52 -10.11
CA ASN A 67 6.09 13.36 -9.53
C ASN A 67 7.49 13.12 -10.11
N GLY A 68 7.66 13.30 -11.42
CA GLY A 68 8.98 13.21 -12.07
C GLY A 68 9.97 14.26 -11.56
N LEU A 69 9.52 15.50 -11.34
CA LEU A 69 10.35 16.57 -10.77
C LEU A 69 10.75 16.25 -9.32
N LEU A 70 9.81 15.81 -8.49
CA LEU A 70 10.09 15.44 -7.09
C LEU A 70 10.98 14.20 -7.00
N MET A 71 10.81 13.23 -7.91
CA MET A 71 11.70 12.08 -8.05
C MET A 71 13.13 12.50 -8.38
N LEU A 72 13.29 13.40 -9.36
CA LEU A 72 14.60 13.93 -9.74
C LEU A 72 15.26 14.69 -8.58
N LEU A 73 14.50 15.52 -7.87
CA LEU A 73 15.01 16.23 -6.68
C LEU A 73 15.44 15.25 -5.59
N GLY A 74 14.61 14.23 -5.29
CA GLY A 74 14.95 13.18 -4.33
C GLY A 74 16.22 12.42 -4.74
N TYR A 75 16.32 12.03 -6.01
CA TYR A 75 17.52 11.39 -6.58
C TYR A 75 18.78 12.25 -6.38
N LEU A 76 18.73 13.53 -6.72
CA LEU A 76 19.86 14.44 -6.57
C LEU A 76 20.28 14.60 -5.11
N LEU A 77 19.33 14.75 -4.18
CA LEU A 77 19.63 14.85 -2.75
C LEU A 77 20.25 13.58 -2.18
N LEU A 78 19.80 12.39 -2.60
CA LEU A 78 20.40 11.10 -2.24
C LEU A 78 21.85 10.99 -2.77
N ARG A 79 22.12 11.50 -3.98
CA ARG A 79 23.45 11.53 -4.58
C ARG A 79 24.38 12.57 -3.97
N LEU A 80 23.83 13.60 -3.33
CA LEU A 80 24.57 14.68 -2.67
C LEU A 80 24.63 14.52 -1.14
N GLN A 81 24.09 13.44 -0.60
CA GLN A 81 23.94 13.23 0.84
C GLN A 81 25.20 13.49 1.65
N GLY A 82 26.38 13.07 1.17
CA GLY A 82 27.65 13.26 1.85
C GLY A 82 28.03 14.73 2.09
N SER A 83 27.45 15.69 1.34
CA SER A 83 27.66 17.13 1.48
C SER A 83 26.51 17.86 2.18
N LEU A 84 25.42 17.16 2.53
CA LEU A 84 24.27 17.76 3.19
C LEU A 84 24.52 17.96 4.69
N PRO A 85 23.90 18.99 5.32
CA PRO A 85 23.93 19.15 6.77
C PRO A 85 23.19 18.01 7.48
N LEU A 86 23.33 17.92 8.81
CA LEU A 86 22.70 16.88 9.64
C LEU A 86 23.09 15.45 9.22
N ASN A 87 24.37 15.28 8.84
CA ASN A 87 24.99 13.98 8.53
C ASN A 87 26.16 13.68 9.47
N PRO A 88 25.92 13.53 10.79
CA PRO A 88 27.01 13.37 11.76
C PRO A 88 27.71 12.01 11.66
N LEU A 89 27.05 10.98 11.14
CA LEU A 89 27.65 9.66 10.87
C LEU A 89 28.48 9.65 9.57
N GLN A 90 28.56 10.78 8.85
CA GLN A 90 29.25 10.93 7.57
C GLN A 90 28.84 9.87 6.54
N ASN A 91 27.54 9.55 6.50
CA ASN A 91 26.98 8.60 5.54
C ASN A 91 27.31 9.04 4.11
N ALA A 92 27.85 8.11 3.33
CA ALA A 92 28.20 8.34 1.93
C ALA A 92 26.97 8.51 1.04
N ALA A 93 27.15 9.07 -0.14
CA ALA A 93 26.11 9.13 -1.16
C ALA A 93 25.67 7.72 -1.57
N GLN A 94 24.37 7.52 -1.79
CA GLN A 94 23.89 6.27 -2.38
C GLN A 94 24.47 6.06 -3.79
N THR A 95 24.64 4.81 -4.22
CA THR A 95 25.01 4.49 -5.61
C THR A 95 23.93 4.98 -6.59
N PRO A 96 24.27 5.21 -7.87
CA PRO A 96 23.28 5.75 -8.83
C PRO A 96 22.03 4.88 -8.98
N ASP A 97 22.21 3.57 -9.02
CA ASP A 97 21.13 2.58 -9.13
C ASP A 97 20.26 2.54 -7.87
N LEU A 98 20.86 2.56 -6.68
CA LEU A 98 20.13 2.59 -5.40
C LEU A 98 19.38 3.93 -5.21
N ALA A 99 20.00 5.06 -5.55
CA ALA A 99 19.35 6.38 -5.49
C ALA A 99 18.17 6.47 -6.45
N PHE A 100 18.29 5.88 -7.66
CA PHE A 100 17.18 5.76 -8.62
C PHE A 100 16.04 4.91 -8.01
N ASN A 101 16.37 3.72 -7.49
CA ASN A 101 15.38 2.85 -6.84
C ASN A 101 14.66 3.57 -5.71
N THR A 102 15.41 4.21 -4.81
CA THR A 102 14.86 4.93 -3.65
C THR A 102 13.93 6.07 -4.09
N ALA A 103 14.37 6.92 -5.03
CA ALA A 103 13.56 8.03 -5.49
C ALA A 103 12.29 7.59 -6.23
N ALA A 104 12.38 6.56 -7.10
CA ALA A 104 11.23 5.96 -7.76
C ALA A 104 10.27 5.33 -6.75
N SER A 105 10.81 4.63 -5.77
CA SER A 105 10.05 3.95 -4.72
C SER A 105 9.22 4.92 -3.88
N PHE A 106 9.83 6.00 -3.39
CA PHE A 106 9.13 6.92 -2.49
C PHE A 106 8.12 7.82 -3.20
N ILE A 107 8.39 8.23 -4.43
CA ILE A 107 7.42 9.06 -5.18
C ILE A 107 6.22 8.26 -5.71
N THR A 108 6.39 6.98 -5.97
CA THR A 108 5.28 6.09 -6.36
C THR A 108 4.47 5.57 -5.17
N ASN A 109 4.81 6.00 -3.96
CA ASN A 109 4.20 5.51 -2.72
C ASN A 109 4.45 4.02 -2.46
N THR A 110 5.53 3.47 -2.99
CA THR A 110 5.94 2.07 -2.79
C THR A 110 6.75 1.93 -1.50
N ASN A 111 7.73 2.80 -1.31
CA ASN A 111 8.63 2.87 -0.16
C ASN A 111 9.48 1.61 0.07
N TRP A 112 9.75 0.85 -0.98
CA TRP A 112 10.75 -0.22 -0.97
C TRP A 112 12.14 0.35 -0.63
N GLN A 113 12.86 -0.30 0.27
CA GLN A 113 14.20 0.07 0.69
C GLN A 113 15.14 -1.15 0.60
N ALA A 114 16.16 -1.07 -0.26
CA ALA A 114 17.22 -2.07 -0.36
C ALA A 114 18.45 -1.68 0.48
N TYR A 115 18.23 -1.01 1.61
CA TYR A 115 19.27 -0.50 2.52
C TYR A 115 18.70 -0.35 3.94
N ALA A 116 19.58 -0.35 4.93
CA ALA A 116 19.23 0.00 6.31
C ALA A 116 19.24 1.52 6.48
N GLY A 117 18.06 2.13 6.71
CA GLY A 117 17.91 3.59 6.75
C GLY A 117 18.73 4.25 7.85
N GLU A 118 18.74 3.65 9.04
CA GLU A 118 19.45 4.13 10.23
C GLU A 118 20.97 4.25 10.07
N SER A 119 21.58 3.40 9.24
CA SER A 119 23.03 3.38 9.01
C SER A 119 23.46 3.93 7.66
N SER A 120 22.51 4.14 6.73
CA SER A 120 22.80 4.53 5.35
C SER A 120 22.36 5.95 5.00
N LEU A 121 21.40 6.51 5.75
CA LEU A 121 20.83 7.82 5.47
C LEU A 121 21.13 8.83 6.58
N SER A 122 21.41 10.06 6.18
CA SER A 122 21.53 11.19 7.11
C SER A 122 20.14 11.63 7.60
N ASN A 123 20.09 12.28 8.77
CA ASN A 123 18.84 12.87 9.26
C ASN A 123 18.23 13.85 8.26
N ALA A 124 19.04 14.65 7.55
CA ALA A 124 18.56 15.54 6.49
C ALA A 124 17.85 14.76 5.38
N THR A 125 18.45 13.68 4.91
CA THR A 125 17.86 12.83 3.87
C THR A 125 16.59 12.14 4.34
N GLN A 126 16.57 11.60 5.58
CA GLN A 126 15.39 10.98 6.18
C GLN A 126 14.21 11.97 6.27
N MET A 127 14.48 13.22 6.68
CA MET A 127 13.43 14.25 6.83
C MET A 127 12.95 14.80 5.49
N VAL A 128 13.89 15.21 4.61
CA VAL A 128 13.56 15.97 3.39
C VAL A 128 13.17 15.02 2.24
N VAL A 129 13.97 13.98 2.01
CA VAL A 129 13.71 13.06 0.89
C VAL A 129 12.67 12.02 1.30
N ILE A 130 12.98 11.21 2.32
CA ILE A 130 12.13 10.08 2.68
C ILE A 130 10.75 10.55 3.15
N THR A 131 10.71 11.32 4.23
CA THR A 131 9.45 11.82 4.79
C THR A 131 8.73 12.78 3.83
N GLY A 132 9.46 13.66 3.14
CA GLY A 132 8.89 14.59 2.16
C GLY A 132 8.23 13.90 0.98
N LEU A 133 8.87 12.86 0.40
CA LEU A 133 8.28 12.09 -0.69
C LEU A 133 7.12 11.19 -0.22
N MET A 134 7.09 10.72 1.03
CA MET A 134 5.93 10.05 1.62
C MET A 134 4.68 10.95 1.58
N PHE A 135 4.80 12.19 2.03
CA PHE A 135 3.70 13.16 1.93
C PHE A 135 3.29 13.42 0.48
N ALA A 136 4.26 13.58 -0.42
CA ALA A 136 3.98 13.90 -1.81
C ALA A 136 3.31 12.72 -2.56
N GLY A 137 3.81 11.50 -2.38
CA GLY A 137 3.26 10.28 -3.00
C GLY A 137 1.81 10.01 -2.60
N SER A 138 1.52 10.13 -1.29
CA SER A 138 0.17 9.98 -0.73
C SER A 138 -0.78 11.08 -1.22
N ALA A 139 -0.34 12.36 -1.17
CA ALA A 139 -1.15 13.47 -1.68
C ALA A 139 -1.47 13.33 -3.17
N ALA A 140 -0.51 12.86 -3.99
CA ALA A 140 -0.71 12.61 -5.41
C ALA A 140 -1.73 11.48 -5.67
N GLY A 141 -1.69 10.40 -4.88
CA GLY A 141 -2.67 9.30 -4.96
C GLY A 141 -4.09 9.76 -4.61
N LEU A 142 -4.23 10.51 -3.52
CA LEU A 142 -5.52 11.07 -3.09
C LEU A 142 -6.06 12.10 -4.09
N ALA A 143 -5.19 12.93 -4.68
CA ALA A 143 -5.57 13.86 -5.74
C ALA A 143 -6.09 13.12 -6.97
N ALA A 144 -5.41 12.07 -7.41
CA ALA A 144 -5.86 11.23 -8.52
C ALA A 144 -7.25 10.62 -8.26
N ALA A 145 -7.50 10.14 -7.03
CA ALA A 145 -8.80 9.61 -6.64
C ALA A 145 -9.89 10.69 -6.63
N ALA A 146 -9.58 11.91 -6.16
CA ALA A 146 -10.51 13.03 -6.21
C ALA A 146 -10.92 13.34 -7.66
N GLY A 147 -9.97 13.40 -8.58
CA GLY A 147 -10.21 13.58 -10.01
C GLY A 147 -11.05 12.46 -10.60
N PHE A 148 -10.72 11.20 -10.28
CA PHE A 148 -11.44 10.03 -10.75
C PHE A 148 -12.90 10.01 -10.28
N VAL A 149 -13.13 10.15 -8.97
CA VAL A 149 -14.49 10.18 -8.38
C VAL A 149 -15.31 11.33 -8.94
N ARG A 150 -14.67 12.50 -9.12
CA ARG A 150 -15.31 13.68 -9.71
C ARG A 150 -15.73 13.44 -11.17
N GLY A 151 -14.88 12.72 -11.93
CA GLY A 151 -15.20 12.27 -13.29
C GLY A 151 -16.40 11.32 -13.33
N LEU A 152 -16.56 10.45 -12.34
CA LEU A 152 -17.73 9.59 -12.21
C LEU A 152 -19.00 10.38 -11.80
N ALA A 153 -18.86 11.37 -10.90
CA ALA A 153 -19.98 12.14 -10.37
C ALA A 153 -20.54 13.19 -11.34
N ARG A 154 -19.68 13.83 -12.15
CA ARG A 154 -20.09 14.87 -13.10
C ARG A 154 -20.72 14.27 -14.36
N ALA A 155 -21.61 15.01 -14.99
CA ALA A 155 -22.23 14.67 -16.27
C ALA A 155 -22.13 15.86 -17.24
N GLY A 156 -21.79 15.59 -18.51
CA GLY A 156 -21.65 16.63 -19.55
C GLY A 156 -20.47 17.60 -19.32
N SER A 157 -19.45 17.20 -18.54
CA SER A 157 -18.27 18.02 -18.22
C SER A 157 -17.04 17.54 -18.98
N GLN A 158 -16.18 18.46 -19.39
CA GLN A 158 -14.90 18.14 -20.02
C GLN A 158 -13.74 18.11 -19.01
N ASP A 159 -13.98 18.50 -17.75
CA ASP A 159 -12.95 18.58 -16.70
C ASP A 159 -13.19 17.56 -15.57
N ILE A 160 -12.10 17.15 -14.92
CA ILE A 160 -12.10 16.31 -13.73
C ILE A 160 -11.59 17.04 -12.48
N GLY A 161 -11.29 18.35 -12.60
CA GLY A 161 -10.85 19.21 -11.51
C GLY A 161 -9.52 19.88 -11.77
N ASN A 162 -8.78 20.21 -10.69
CA ASN A 162 -7.44 20.77 -10.74
C ASN A 162 -6.52 19.94 -9.83
N TYR A 163 -5.48 19.33 -10.41
CA TYR A 163 -4.55 18.46 -9.69
C TYR A 163 -3.87 19.17 -8.52
N TRP A 164 -3.37 20.40 -8.74
CA TRP A 164 -2.65 21.13 -7.70
C TRP A 164 -3.53 21.50 -6.51
N VAL A 165 -4.79 21.85 -6.78
CA VAL A 165 -5.76 22.15 -5.73
C VAL A 165 -6.05 20.88 -4.91
N ASP A 166 -6.25 19.74 -5.57
CA ASP A 166 -6.49 18.47 -4.90
C ASP A 166 -5.26 18.05 -4.08
N PHE A 167 -4.07 18.12 -4.66
CA PHE A 167 -2.81 17.78 -4.02
C PHE A 167 -2.55 18.63 -2.76
N VAL A 168 -2.63 19.95 -2.88
CA VAL A 168 -2.36 20.90 -1.79
C VAL A 168 -3.39 20.74 -0.66
N ARG A 169 -4.68 20.54 -1.01
CA ARG A 169 -5.72 20.30 0.00
C ARG A 169 -5.51 19.00 0.76
N MET A 170 -5.12 17.92 0.09
CA MET A 170 -4.82 16.65 0.77
C MET A 170 -3.63 16.81 1.71
N LEU A 171 -2.59 17.51 1.28
CA LEU A 171 -1.43 17.79 2.11
C LEU A 171 -1.80 18.59 3.37
N TRP A 172 -2.44 19.77 3.21
CA TRP A 172 -2.68 20.71 4.32
C TRP A 172 -3.88 20.34 5.20
N ARG A 173 -4.93 19.71 4.64
CA ARG A 173 -6.16 19.45 5.39
C ARG A 173 -6.24 18.03 5.96
N VAL A 174 -5.52 17.08 5.37
CA VAL A 174 -5.65 15.67 5.75
C VAL A 174 -4.32 15.15 6.29
N LEU A 175 -3.30 15.06 5.44
CA LEU A 175 -2.07 14.34 5.80
C LEU A 175 -1.29 15.03 6.93
N LEU A 176 -0.97 16.31 6.80
CA LEU A 176 -0.18 17.02 7.80
C LEU A 176 -0.85 17.11 9.18
N PRO A 177 -2.13 17.49 9.32
CA PRO A 177 -2.75 17.58 10.65
C PRO A 177 -2.85 16.23 11.35
N LEU A 178 -3.22 15.18 10.62
CA LEU A 178 -3.36 13.85 11.20
C LEU A 178 -1.99 13.23 11.52
N SER A 179 -0.98 13.43 10.66
CA SER A 179 0.39 12.99 10.93
C SER A 179 0.98 13.68 12.15
N LEU A 180 0.74 14.99 12.32
CA LEU A 180 1.19 15.70 13.50
C LEU A 180 0.57 15.12 14.78
N LEU A 181 -0.74 14.87 14.75
CA LEU A 181 -1.44 14.25 15.89
C LEU A 181 -0.86 12.86 16.22
N LEU A 182 -0.68 12.01 15.20
CA LEU A 182 -0.11 10.68 15.39
C LEU A 182 1.34 10.75 15.89
N ALA A 183 2.16 11.66 15.35
CA ALA A 183 3.54 11.84 15.79
C ALA A 183 3.63 12.18 17.28
N LEU A 184 2.74 13.07 17.76
CA LEU A 184 2.68 13.41 19.19
C LEU A 184 2.31 12.20 20.06
N VAL A 185 1.37 11.37 19.59
CA VAL A 185 1.00 10.13 20.30
C VAL A 185 2.15 9.12 20.27
N TYR A 186 2.86 8.99 19.17
CA TYR A 186 4.02 8.08 19.07
C TYR A 186 5.17 8.52 19.98
N VAL A 187 5.49 9.83 20.03
CA VAL A 187 6.46 10.37 21.00
C VAL A 187 6.04 10.07 22.44
N TRP A 188 4.77 10.27 22.76
CA TRP A 188 4.23 9.93 24.08
C TRP A 188 4.38 8.45 24.42
N GLN A 189 4.31 7.56 23.42
CA GLN A 189 4.49 6.11 23.59
C GLN A 189 5.98 5.68 23.57
N GLY A 190 6.91 6.61 23.38
CA GLY A 190 8.35 6.33 23.44
C GLY A 190 9.05 6.18 22.08
N VAL A 191 8.38 6.50 20.98
CA VAL A 191 9.03 6.56 19.66
C VAL A 191 9.98 7.75 19.62
N PRO A 192 11.26 7.60 19.26
CA PRO A 192 12.22 8.70 19.26
C PRO A 192 11.86 9.82 18.27
N GLN A 193 12.10 11.05 18.69
CA GLN A 193 12.03 12.24 17.83
C GLN A 193 13.19 13.17 18.20
N THR A 194 14.35 12.95 17.59
CA THR A 194 15.56 13.69 17.91
C THR A 194 16.42 13.92 16.67
N LEU A 195 17.30 14.88 16.71
CA LEU A 195 18.38 15.07 15.73
C LEU A 195 19.70 14.45 16.20
N GLY A 196 19.75 13.94 17.44
CA GLY A 196 20.84 13.09 17.91
C GLY A 196 20.85 11.77 17.17
N THR A 197 22.04 11.24 16.88
CA THR A 197 22.19 10.07 16.01
C THR A 197 22.39 8.78 16.75
N GLU A 198 22.86 8.84 17.99
CA GLU A 198 23.19 7.65 18.75
C GLU A 198 23.09 7.87 20.26
N VAL A 199 22.84 6.79 20.98
CA VAL A 199 22.98 6.66 22.41
C VAL A 199 23.86 5.45 22.70
N LEU A 200 24.88 5.62 23.51
CA LEU A 200 25.72 4.50 23.96
C LEU A 200 25.07 3.86 25.18
N ALA A 201 24.68 2.60 25.04
CA ALA A 201 24.14 1.79 26.12
C ALA A 201 25.16 0.75 26.56
N HIS A 202 25.24 0.48 27.86
CA HIS A 202 26.07 -0.61 28.41
C HIS A 202 25.17 -1.85 28.60
N THR A 203 25.65 -2.98 28.09
CA THR A 203 24.93 -4.24 28.24
C THR A 203 25.05 -4.76 29.68
N ILE A 204 24.01 -5.47 30.15
CA ILE A 204 23.94 -5.98 31.54
C ILE A 204 24.96 -7.09 31.77
N ASP A 205 25.40 -7.81 30.74
CA ASP A 205 26.22 -9.02 30.79
C ASP A 205 27.74 -8.81 30.88
N GLY A 206 28.18 -7.58 31.15
CA GLY A 206 29.62 -7.40 31.44
C GLY A 206 30.36 -6.36 30.62
N GLY A 207 29.70 -5.27 30.34
CA GLY A 207 30.41 -4.04 29.95
C GLY A 207 30.73 -3.91 28.49
N ARG A 208 30.00 -4.58 27.61
CA ARG A 208 30.00 -4.25 26.18
C ARG A 208 29.20 -2.99 25.97
N THR A 209 29.70 -2.10 25.11
CA THR A 209 28.97 -0.91 24.70
C THR A 209 28.19 -1.23 23.42
N GLN A 210 26.90 -0.97 23.43
CA GLN A 210 26.04 -1.04 22.27
C GLN A 210 25.69 0.37 21.80
N GLN A 211 25.89 0.64 20.53
CA GLN A 211 25.48 1.88 19.88
C GLN A 211 24.02 1.75 19.42
N LEU A 212 23.13 2.52 20.02
CA LEU A 212 21.72 2.59 19.64
C LEU A 212 21.54 3.80 18.72
N LEU A 213 21.23 3.55 17.45
CA LEU A 213 20.96 4.62 16.48
C LEU A 213 19.61 5.28 16.78
N MET A 214 19.57 6.59 16.64
CA MET A 214 18.40 7.43 16.93
C MET A 214 18.16 8.38 15.77
N GLY A 215 17.00 9.06 15.77
CA GLY A 215 16.69 10.04 14.74
C GLY A 215 15.27 10.61 14.83
N PRO A 216 14.80 11.30 13.79
CA PRO A 216 13.45 11.86 13.71
C PRO A 216 12.41 10.78 13.32
N VAL A 217 12.28 9.74 14.16
CA VAL A 217 11.51 8.53 13.86
C VAL A 217 10.00 8.79 13.90
N ALA A 218 9.47 9.42 14.96
CA ALA A 218 8.03 9.56 15.15
C ALA A 218 7.34 10.36 14.04
N SER A 219 7.99 11.37 13.48
CA SER A 219 7.44 12.15 12.36
C SER A 219 7.38 11.33 11.06
N LEU A 220 8.38 10.47 10.82
CA LEU A 220 8.38 9.55 9.70
C LEU A 220 7.31 8.48 9.88
N GLU A 221 7.25 7.83 11.07
CA GLU A 221 6.29 6.79 11.37
C GLU A 221 4.82 7.23 11.23
N SER A 222 4.53 8.47 11.54
CA SER A 222 3.16 9.00 11.46
C SER A 222 2.66 9.03 10.01
N ILE A 223 3.42 9.59 9.08
CA ILE A 223 3.04 9.63 7.66
C ILE A 223 3.19 8.27 6.99
N LYS A 224 4.17 7.46 7.40
CA LYS A 224 4.40 6.11 6.91
C LYS A 224 3.12 5.27 6.94
N HIS A 225 2.40 5.28 8.03
CA HIS A 225 1.17 4.50 8.19
C HIS A 225 -0.06 5.24 7.67
N LEU A 226 -0.20 6.53 7.98
CA LEU A 226 -1.35 7.31 7.54
C LEU A 226 -1.41 7.47 6.02
N GLY A 227 -0.27 7.68 5.39
CA GLY A 227 -0.13 7.85 3.94
C GLY A 227 -0.02 6.54 3.17
N THR A 228 -0.21 5.38 3.84
CA THR A 228 -0.02 4.05 3.25
C THR A 228 1.32 3.92 2.50
N ASN A 229 2.40 4.38 3.14
CA ASN A 229 3.75 4.43 2.56
C ASN A 229 4.57 3.16 2.83
N GLY A 230 4.92 2.92 4.11
CA GLY A 230 5.52 1.68 4.58
C GLY A 230 7.03 1.66 4.74
N GLY A 231 7.79 2.60 4.18
CA GLY A 231 9.23 2.68 4.41
C GLY A 231 9.58 3.06 5.84
N GLY A 232 10.55 2.38 6.46
CA GLY A 232 10.96 2.60 7.84
C GLY A 232 12.17 3.52 7.98
N PHE A 233 12.34 4.08 9.18
CA PHE A 233 13.59 4.69 9.60
C PHE A 233 14.65 3.61 9.81
N PHE A 234 14.26 2.52 10.51
CA PHE A 234 15.08 1.33 10.75
C PHE A 234 14.80 0.26 9.68
N SER A 235 15.82 -0.56 9.39
CA SER A 235 15.70 -1.66 8.41
C SER A 235 14.67 -2.71 8.83
N MET A 236 14.47 -2.91 10.13
CA MET A 236 13.49 -3.85 10.69
C MET A 236 12.06 -3.28 10.67
N ASN A 237 11.89 -2.05 10.22
CA ASN A 237 10.60 -1.40 10.07
C ASN A 237 9.78 -1.43 11.39
N ALA A 238 8.46 -1.56 11.37
CA ALA A 238 7.62 -1.59 12.56
C ALA A 238 7.79 -2.84 13.46
N ALA A 239 8.71 -3.75 13.14
CA ALA A 239 9.22 -4.75 14.08
C ALA A 239 10.24 -4.15 15.05
N HIS A 240 10.91 -3.05 14.69
CA HIS A 240 11.90 -2.40 15.55
C HIS A 240 11.22 -1.74 16.77
N PRO A 241 11.74 -1.95 18.00
CA PRO A 241 11.16 -1.38 19.23
C PRO A 241 11.05 0.15 19.22
N PHE A 242 11.92 0.86 18.51
CA PHE A 242 11.88 2.32 18.42
C PHE A 242 10.88 2.85 17.38
N GLU A 243 10.40 2.01 16.46
CA GLU A 243 9.27 2.40 15.60
C GLU A 243 7.92 2.01 16.21
N ASN A 244 7.86 0.85 16.89
CA ASN A 244 6.63 0.27 17.40
C ASN A 244 6.83 -0.31 18.81
N PRO A 245 6.95 0.55 19.84
CA PRO A 245 7.33 0.12 21.20
C PRO A 245 6.24 -0.65 21.95
N THR A 246 4.96 -0.36 21.71
CA THR A 246 3.84 -0.85 22.54
C THR A 246 2.72 -1.49 21.71
N PRO A 247 1.86 -2.34 22.31
CA PRO A 247 0.65 -2.82 21.63
C PRO A 247 -0.27 -1.69 21.15
N LEU A 248 -0.31 -0.56 21.87
CA LEU A 248 -1.10 0.60 21.45
C LEU A 248 -0.55 1.21 20.14
N THR A 249 0.79 1.35 20.02
CA THR A 249 1.38 1.83 18.77
C THR A 249 1.12 0.86 17.63
N ASN A 250 1.20 -0.45 17.87
CA ASN A 250 0.88 -1.46 16.87
C ASN A 250 -0.56 -1.34 16.35
N MET A 251 -1.53 -1.20 17.26
CA MET A 251 -2.94 -1.02 16.87
C MET A 251 -3.18 0.31 16.14
N LEU A 252 -2.52 1.39 16.56
CA LEU A 252 -2.60 2.69 15.89
C LEU A 252 -1.99 2.65 14.49
N HIS A 253 -0.88 1.93 14.29
CA HIS A 253 -0.30 1.68 12.96
C HIS A 253 -1.32 0.98 12.05
N ILE A 254 -1.93 -0.11 12.52
CA ILE A 254 -2.93 -0.87 11.78
C ILE A 254 -4.16 0.00 11.42
N LEU A 255 -4.68 0.76 12.36
CA LEU A 255 -5.81 1.66 12.13
C LEU A 255 -5.44 2.80 11.17
N ALA A 256 -4.25 3.40 11.30
CA ALA A 256 -3.80 4.48 10.43
C ALA A 256 -3.69 4.02 8.96
N MET A 257 -3.18 2.80 8.71
CA MET A 257 -3.08 2.23 7.36
C MET A 257 -4.44 2.07 6.66
N LEU A 258 -5.51 1.81 7.40
CA LEU A 258 -6.85 1.61 6.83
C LEU A 258 -7.76 2.84 6.91
N LEU A 259 -7.43 3.84 7.72
CA LEU A 259 -8.29 4.98 8.02
C LEU A 259 -8.69 5.75 6.77
N ILE A 260 -7.70 6.16 5.97
CA ILE A 260 -7.94 6.93 4.74
C ILE A 260 -8.53 6.02 3.64
N PRO A 261 -7.98 4.84 3.32
CA PRO A 261 -8.55 3.94 2.31
C PRO A 261 -10.01 3.55 2.60
N ALA A 262 -10.35 3.21 3.83
CA ALA A 262 -11.72 2.93 4.23
C ALA A 262 -12.61 4.19 4.13
N GLY A 263 -12.12 5.33 4.62
CA GLY A 263 -12.77 6.63 4.51
C GLY A 263 -13.08 7.03 3.07
N MET A 264 -12.20 6.69 2.12
CA MET A 264 -12.39 6.98 0.69
C MET A 264 -13.62 6.28 0.11
N THR A 265 -13.98 5.09 0.58
CA THR A 265 -15.22 4.41 0.15
C THR A 265 -16.47 5.18 0.57
N TYR A 266 -16.49 5.69 1.80
CA TYR A 266 -17.57 6.53 2.29
C TYR A 266 -17.60 7.90 1.59
N ALA A 267 -16.43 8.51 1.34
CA ALA A 267 -16.29 9.76 0.60
C ALA A 267 -16.87 9.64 -0.82
N LEU A 268 -16.58 8.54 -1.52
CA LEU A 268 -17.18 8.22 -2.81
C LEU A 268 -18.72 8.26 -2.73
N GLY A 269 -19.31 7.54 -1.77
CA GLY A 269 -20.75 7.51 -1.58
C GLY A 269 -21.36 8.89 -1.29
N SER A 270 -20.63 9.72 -0.55
CA SER A 270 -21.04 11.10 -0.23
C SER A 270 -20.97 12.02 -1.46
N MET A 271 -19.88 11.94 -2.25
CA MET A 271 -19.72 12.74 -3.47
C MET A 271 -20.71 12.36 -4.57
N LEU A 272 -21.11 11.09 -4.63
CA LEU A 272 -22.15 10.60 -5.55
C LEU A 272 -23.58 10.84 -5.06
N LEU A 273 -23.76 11.38 -3.85
CA LEU A 273 -25.06 11.49 -3.16
C LEU A 273 -25.79 10.14 -3.01
N LYS A 274 -25.05 9.05 -2.98
CA LYS A 274 -25.52 7.66 -2.90
C LYS A 274 -24.74 6.90 -1.82
N ARG A 275 -24.95 7.20 -0.53
CA ARG A 275 -24.19 6.63 0.60
C ARG A 275 -24.14 5.10 0.58
N ARG A 276 -25.23 4.43 0.17
CA ARG A 276 -25.26 2.95 0.06
C ARG A 276 -24.19 2.41 -0.89
N GLN A 277 -23.86 3.16 -1.96
CA GLN A 277 -22.83 2.76 -2.91
C GLN A 277 -21.43 2.70 -2.25
N GLY A 278 -21.11 3.65 -1.36
CA GLY A 278 -19.86 3.62 -0.60
C GLY A 278 -19.74 2.38 0.30
N TRP A 279 -20.82 2.03 0.99
CA TRP A 279 -20.86 0.84 1.86
C TRP A 279 -20.77 -0.48 1.09
N VAL A 280 -21.24 -0.54 -0.16
CA VAL A 280 -21.04 -1.71 -1.03
C VAL A 280 -19.56 -1.95 -1.29
N PHE A 281 -18.80 -0.91 -1.60
CA PHE A 281 -17.35 -1.03 -1.84
C PHE A 281 -16.59 -1.33 -0.55
N PHE A 282 -16.93 -0.69 0.56
CA PHE A 282 -16.40 -1.01 1.87
C PHE A 282 -16.64 -2.49 2.21
N GLY A 283 -17.89 -2.96 2.06
CA GLY A 283 -18.27 -4.34 2.35
C GLY A 283 -17.54 -5.36 1.47
N ALA A 284 -17.35 -5.08 0.19
CA ALA A 284 -16.60 -5.95 -0.71
C ALA A 284 -15.13 -6.08 -0.27
N SER A 285 -14.48 -4.95 0.02
CA SER A 285 -13.10 -4.96 0.55
C SER A 285 -13.01 -5.67 1.89
N LEU A 286 -13.94 -5.42 2.81
CA LEU A 286 -13.94 -6.06 4.13
C LEU A 286 -14.11 -7.58 4.06
N ILE A 287 -14.99 -8.09 3.18
CA ILE A 287 -15.17 -9.53 3.00
C ILE A 287 -13.86 -10.19 2.56
N ILE A 288 -13.20 -9.64 1.54
CA ILE A 288 -11.93 -10.18 1.04
C ILE A 288 -10.86 -10.08 2.13
N PHE A 289 -10.77 -8.93 2.81
CA PHE A 289 -9.83 -8.71 3.92
C PHE A 289 -9.99 -9.78 5.01
N LEU A 290 -11.21 -10.05 5.46
CA LEU A 290 -11.46 -11.04 6.53
C LEU A 290 -11.16 -12.47 6.07
N CYS A 291 -11.40 -12.82 4.81
CA CYS A 291 -11.02 -14.12 4.27
C CYS A 291 -9.51 -14.33 4.32
N PHE A 292 -8.73 -13.34 3.89
CA PHE A 292 -7.27 -13.43 3.91
C PHE A 292 -6.68 -13.31 5.32
N LEU A 293 -7.30 -12.53 6.22
CA LEU A 293 -6.94 -12.51 7.63
C LEU A 293 -7.10 -13.89 8.28
N ALA A 294 -8.22 -14.57 8.01
CA ALA A 294 -8.44 -15.92 8.50
C ALA A 294 -7.42 -16.91 7.93
N LEU A 295 -7.03 -16.74 6.67
CA LEU A 295 -6.04 -17.62 6.02
C LEU A 295 -4.65 -17.49 6.67
N VAL A 296 -4.12 -16.27 6.83
CA VAL A 296 -2.81 -16.08 7.45
C VAL A 296 -2.84 -16.49 8.91
N TRP A 297 -3.88 -16.11 9.67
CA TRP A 297 -3.96 -16.48 11.08
C TRP A 297 -3.99 -18.01 11.26
N THR A 298 -4.77 -18.73 10.48
CA THR A 298 -4.82 -20.19 10.55
C THR A 298 -3.52 -20.84 10.12
N GLY A 299 -2.85 -20.32 9.09
CA GLY A 299 -1.54 -20.78 8.66
C GLY A 299 -0.49 -20.68 9.77
N GLU A 300 -0.41 -19.49 10.40
CA GLU A 300 0.57 -19.23 11.45
C GLU A 300 0.23 -19.95 12.78
N GLN A 301 -1.04 -20.00 13.14
CA GLN A 301 -1.47 -20.66 14.40
C GLN A 301 -1.27 -22.18 14.36
N ASN A 302 -1.38 -22.82 13.19
CA ASN A 302 -1.12 -24.26 13.03
C ASN A 302 0.38 -24.60 13.11
N GLY A 303 1.26 -23.62 13.03
CA GLY A 303 2.71 -23.80 13.12
C GLY A 303 3.33 -24.38 11.84
N SER A 304 4.64 -24.60 11.91
CA SER A 304 5.44 -25.19 10.82
C SER A 304 5.75 -26.65 11.11
N ALA A 305 5.36 -27.55 10.19
CA ALA A 305 5.66 -28.98 10.30
C ALA A 305 7.19 -29.26 10.30
N LEU A 306 7.99 -28.37 9.66
CA LEU A 306 9.45 -28.50 9.63
C LEU A 306 10.05 -28.14 10.98
N LEU A 307 9.60 -27.05 11.62
CA LEU A 307 10.04 -26.67 12.96
C LEU A 307 9.67 -27.74 14.00
N ALA A 308 8.46 -28.31 13.89
CA ALA A 308 8.06 -29.42 14.78
C ALA A 308 8.97 -30.65 14.63
N ARG A 309 9.35 -31.01 13.40
CA ARG A 309 10.31 -32.10 13.13
C ARG A 309 11.72 -31.78 13.63
N ALA A 310 12.12 -30.50 13.62
CA ALA A 310 13.38 -30.06 14.20
C ALA A 310 13.37 -30.03 15.74
N GLY A 311 12.25 -30.39 16.37
CA GLY A 311 12.11 -30.48 17.82
C GLY A 311 11.63 -29.19 18.50
N ALA A 312 11.21 -28.17 17.74
CA ALA A 312 10.61 -26.98 18.31
C ALA A 312 9.20 -27.26 18.85
N ASP A 313 8.97 -26.91 20.12
CA ASP A 313 7.62 -26.97 20.70
C ASP A 313 6.79 -25.76 20.23
N GLN A 314 5.74 -26.01 19.48
CA GLN A 314 4.82 -25.02 18.93
C GLN A 314 3.43 -25.08 19.59
N GLN A 315 3.31 -25.78 20.72
CA GLN A 315 2.04 -25.85 21.44
C GLN A 315 1.87 -24.61 22.34
N TRP A 316 0.65 -24.09 22.37
CA TRP A 316 0.35 -23.00 23.28
C TRP A 316 0.49 -23.47 24.75
N SER A 317 1.16 -22.68 25.56
CA SER A 317 1.28 -22.89 26.99
C SER A 317 1.22 -21.56 27.75
N THR A 318 1.32 -21.60 29.06
CA THR A 318 1.39 -20.37 29.90
C THR A 318 2.68 -19.56 29.68
N THR A 319 3.70 -20.16 29.03
CA THR A 319 5.02 -19.56 28.82
C THR A 319 5.35 -19.28 27.35
N GLN A 320 4.50 -19.74 26.41
CA GLN A 320 4.71 -19.49 24.98
C GLN A 320 3.37 -19.33 24.23
N ALA A 321 3.42 -18.53 23.15
CA ALA A 321 2.23 -18.21 22.35
C ALA A 321 1.72 -19.37 21.50
N GLY A 322 2.55 -20.39 21.24
CA GLY A 322 2.24 -21.48 20.29
C GLY A 322 2.32 -21.03 18.83
N GLY A 323 2.11 -21.97 17.89
CA GLY A 323 2.14 -21.73 16.46
C GLY A 323 3.52 -21.37 15.91
N ASN A 324 3.56 -20.75 14.73
CA ASN A 324 4.79 -20.30 14.08
C ASN A 324 5.19 -18.92 14.59
N MET A 325 6.15 -18.86 15.51
CA MET A 325 6.71 -17.61 16.04
C MET A 325 7.99 -17.17 15.32
N GLU A 326 8.45 -17.93 14.32
CA GLU A 326 9.62 -17.52 13.53
C GLU A 326 9.42 -16.15 12.90
N GLY A 327 10.43 -15.28 12.99
CA GLY A 327 10.40 -13.93 12.43
C GLY A 327 9.35 -13.00 13.03
N LYS A 328 8.73 -13.34 14.15
CA LYS A 328 7.67 -12.56 14.82
C LYS A 328 8.13 -12.03 16.17
N GLU A 329 7.64 -10.85 16.50
CA GLU A 329 7.89 -10.20 17.80
C GLU A 329 6.98 -10.78 18.89
N LEU A 330 7.56 -11.18 20.01
CA LEU A 330 6.80 -11.65 21.18
C LEU A 330 5.79 -10.62 21.70
N ARG A 331 6.08 -9.33 21.50
CA ARG A 331 5.19 -8.21 21.89
C ARG A 331 3.83 -8.25 21.22
N PHE A 332 3.77 -8.82 20.01
CA PHE A 332 2.57 -8.81 19.15
C PHE A 332 1.97 -10.21 19.00
N GLY A 333 2.78 -11.25 19.08
CA GLY A 333 2.34 -12.63 18.87
C GLY A 333 1.78 -12.87 17.47
N ILE A 334 1.05 -13.98 17.30
CA ILE A 334 0.49 -14.37 15.99
C ILE A 334 -0.71 -13.51 15.61
N THR A 335 -1.57 -13.18 16.58
CA THR A 335 -2.83 -12.47 16.32
C THR A 335 -2.61 -11.08 15.73
N ASP A 336 -1.83 -10.25 16.41
CA ASP A 336 -1.51 -8.90 15.95
C ASP A 336 -0.65 -8.93 14.68
N THR A 337 0.26 -9.91 14.56
CA THR A 337 1.07 -10.08 13.34
C THR A 337 0.18 -10.41 12.14
N ALA A 338 -0.77 -11.36 12.27
CA ALA A 338 -1.68 -11.72 11.19
C ALA A 338 -2.54 -10.53 10.74
N LEU A 339 -3.02 -9.74 11.69
CA LEU A 339 -3.79 -8.52 11.41
C LEU A 339 -2.92 -7.47 10.70
N PHE A 340 -1.67 -7.28 11.15
CA PHE A 340 -0.73 -6.34 10.54
C PHE A 340 -0.35 -6.74 9.11
N VAL A 341 0.01 -8.01 8.89
CA VAL A 341 0.35 -8.57 7.57
C VAL A 341 -0.80 -8.39 6.57
N THR A 342 -2.02 -8.71 7.01
CA THR A 342 -3.22 -8.54 6.17
C THR A 342 -3.46 -7.07 5.86
N THR A 343 -3.36 -6.20 6.86
CA THR A 343 -3.61 -4.76 6.72
C THR A 343 -2.60 -4.10 5.79
N THR A 344 -1.31 -4.34 6.01
CA THR A 344 -0.24 -3.69 5.23
C THR A 344 -0.28 -4.08 3.75
N THR A 345 -0.70 -5.30 3.43
CA THR A 345 -0.79 -5.77 2.05
C THR A 345 -2.14 -5.44 1.40
N ALA A 346 -3.23 -5.42 2.16
CA ALA A 346 -4.53 -4.95 1.70
C ALA A 346 -4.51 -3.44 1.39
N ALA A 347 -3.94 -2.62 2.27
CA ALA A 347 -3.81 -1.17 2.09
C ALA A 347 -2.59 -0.77 1.23
N THR A 348 -1.87 -1.72 0.65
CA THR A 348 -0.63 -1.49 -0.10
C THR A 348 0.34 -0.52 0.60
N THR A 349 0.51 -0.69 1.92
CA THR A 349 1.35 0.18 2.75
C THR A 349 2.81 -0.23 2.69
N GLY A 350 3.13 -1.50 2.95
CA GLY A 350 4.50 -2.02 2.95
C GLY A 350 5.21 -2.04 4.30
N SER A 351 4.64 -1.43 5.34
CA SER A 351 5.14 -1.56 6.72
C SER A 351 5.03 -3.00 7.20
N VAL A 352 6.00 -3.47 7.98
CA VAL A 352 6.02 -4.84 8.51
C VAL A 352 6.34 -4.82 10.01
N ASN A 353 5.62 -5.61 10.80
CA ASN A 353 5.92 -5.86 12.21
C ASN A 353 6.47 -7.27 12.46
N ALA A 354 6.70 -8.01 11.39
CA ALA A 354 7.29 -9.34 11.38
C ALA A 354 8.01 -9.58 10.05
N MET A 355 8.87 -10.57 9.98
CA MET A 355 9.53 -10.98 8.75
C MET A 355 8.58 -11.81 7.90
N HIS A 356 8.19 -11.31 6.74
CA HIS A 356 7.23 -12.01 5.87
C HIS A 356 7.80 -13.28 5.24
N ASP A 357 9.12 -13.35 5.07
CA ASP A 357 9.84 -14.54 4.61
C ASP A 357 9.68 -15.74 5.55
N SER A 358 9.54 -15.48 6.85
CA SER A 358 9.34 -16.49 7.89
C SER A 358 7.88 -16.88 8.13
N LEU A 359 6.95 -16.39 7.31
CA LEU A 359 5.57 -16.87 7.34
C LEU A 359 5.53 -18.32 6.85
N THR A 360 4.59 -19.12 7.40
CA THR A 360 4.31 -20.43 6.82
C THR A 360 3.94 -20.29 5.35
N PRO A 361 4.18 -21.30 4.50
CA PRO A 361 3.82 -21.19 3.09
C PRO A 361 2.34 -20.86 2.86
N LEU A 362 1.44 -21.37 3.71
CA LEU A 362 0.01 -21.04 3.66
C LEU A 362 -0.24 -19.58 4.08
N GLY A 363 0.46 -19.10 5.12
CA GLY A 363 0.39 -17.72 5.57
C GLY A 363 0.88 -16.73 4.52
N SER A 364 1.95 -17.06 3.79
CA SER A 364 2.55 -16.22 2.75
C SER A 364 1.66 -15.99 1.51
N ILE A 365 0.64 -16.85 1.30
CA ILE A 365 -0.37 -16.62 0.25
C ILE A 365 -1.10 -15.29 0.49
N THR A 366 -1.38 -14.94 1.73
CA THR A 366 -2.12 -13.71 2.06
C THR A 366 -1.44 -12.44 1.55
N PRO A 367 -0.21 -12.12 1.92
CA PRO A 367 0.44 -10.90 1.43
C PRO A 367 0.64 -10.91 -0.09
N LEU A 368 1.00 -12.05 -0.68
CA LEU A 368 1.13 -12.18 -2.14
C LEU A 368 -0.20 -11.91 -2.85
N ALA A 369 -1.26 -12.60 -2.46
CA ALA A 369 -2.57 -12.46 -3.13
C ALA A 369 -3.15 -11.05 -2.98
N LEU A 370 -3.04 -10.43 -1.81
CA LEU A 370 -3.56 -9.07 -1.59
C LEU A 370 -2.82 -8.03 -2.44
N MET A 371 -1.49 -8.14 -2.60
CA MET A 371 -0.71 -7.30 -3.50
C MET A 371 -1.05 -7.57 -4.98
N MET A 372 -1.27 -8.83 -5.36
CA MET A 372 -1.67 -9.22 -6.71
C MET A 372 -3.07 -8.69 -7.07
N LEU A 373 -4.02 -8.69 -6.14
CA LEU A 373 -5.36 -8.11 -6.34
C LEU A 373 -5.31 -6.57 -6.37
N ASN A 374 -4.52 -5.95 -5.53
CA ASN A 374 -4.25 -4.50 -5.43
C ASN A 374 -5.51 -3.61 -5.42
N CYS A 375 -6.60 -4.08 -4.80
CA CYS A 375 -7.90 -3.37 -4.77
C CYS A 375 -8.67 -3.54 -3.45
N VAL A 376 -8.12 -4.28 -2.48
CA VAL A 376 -8.77 -4.55 -1.18
C VAL A 376 -8.42 -3.40 -0.23
N PHE A 377 -9.29 -2.42 -0.10
CA PHE A 377 -9.01 -1.07 0.39
C PHE A 377 -7.97 -0.35 -0.47
N GLY A 378 -6.78 -0.94 -0.62
CA GLY A 378 -5.65 -0.45 -1.40
C GLY A 378 -5.01 0.80 -0.81
N GLY A 379 -3.94 1.29 -1.44
CA GLY A 379 -3.25 2.50 -1.01
C GLY A 379 -4.06 3.76 -1.19
N ASP A 380 -3.64 4.84 -0.53
CA ASP A 380 -4.31 6.13 -0.47
C ASP A 380 -4.82 6.62 -1.84
N GLY A 381 -6.13 6.54 -2.00
CA GLY A 381 -6.85 6.95 -3.19
C GLY A 381 -6.78 5.96 -4.36
N VAL A 382 -5.60 5.44 -4.71
CA VAL A 382 -5.42 4.55 -5.87
C VAL A 382 -6.12 3.21 -5.69
N GLY A 383 -6.15 2.69 -4.47
CA GLY A 383 -6.88 1.46 -4.18
C GLY A 383 -8.38 1.56 -4.47
N LEU A 384 -9.00 2.69 -4.16
CA LEU A 384 -10.40 2.94 -4.55
C LEU A 384 -10.56 2.98 -6.07
N ILE A 385 -9.63 3.60 -6.80
CA ILE A 385 -9.65 3.62 -8.27
C ILE A 385 -9.57 2.20 -8.82
N ASN A 386 -8.66 1.38 -8.29
CA ASN A 386 -8.50 -0.03 -8.66
C ASN A 386 -9.76 -0.86 -8.35
N LEU A 387 -10.42 -0.64 -7.21
CA LEU A 387 -11.68 -1.31 -6.89
C LEU A 387 -12.80 -0.90 -7.85
N LEU A 388 -12.85 0.38 -8.21
CA LEU A 388 -13.86 0.91 -9.15
C LEU A 388 -13.67 0.39 -10.58
N GLN A 389 -12.45 0.11 -11.04
CA GLN A 389 -12.24 -0.57 -12.32
C GLN A 389 -12.87 -1.97 -12.33
N TYR A 390 -12.74 -2.74 -11.23
CA TYR A 390 -13.42 -4.03 -11.09
C TYR A 390 -14.94 -3.88 -11.00
N ALA A 391 -15.44 -2.81 -10.39
CA ALA A 391 -16.87 -2.53 -10.38
C ALA A 391 -17.42 -2.24 -11.80
N ILE A 392 -16.67 -1.48 -12.61
CA ILE A 392 -17.03 -1.22 -14.03
C ILE A 392 -17.00 -2.56 -14.80
N LEU A 393 -15.99 -3.37 -14.62
CA LEU A 393 -15.88 -4.70 -15.23
C LEU A 393 -17.05 -5.61 -14.82
N THR A 394 -17.39 -5.63 -13.52
CA THR A 394 -18.51 -6.42 -12.98
C THR A 394 -19.84 -6.04 -13.62
N VAL A 395 -20.12 -4.74 -13.71
CA VAL A 395 -21.36 -4.24 -14.35
C VAL A 395 -21.38 -4.57 -15.83
N PHE A 396 -20.23 -4.47 -16.51
CA PHE A 396 -20.12 -4.82 -17.92
C PHE A 396 -20.41 -6.32 -18.15
N LEU A 397 -19.78 -7.19 -17.40
CA LEU A 397 -19.99 -8.65 -17.49
C LEU A 397 -21.45 -9.01 -17.19
N ALA A 398 -22.00 -8.50 -16.08
CA ALA A 398 -23.39 -8.76 -15.72
C ALA A 398 -24.37 -8.24 -16.79
N GLY A 399 -24.13 -7.04 -17.33
CA GLY A 399 -24.96 -6.46 -18.39
C GLY A 399 -24.95 -7.31 -19.66
N MET A 400 -23.76 -7.74 -20.10
CA MET A 400 -23.63 -8.58 -21.31
C MET A 400 -24.30 -9.94 -21.15
N MET A 401 -24.22 -10.56 -19.96
CA MET A 401 -24.83 -11.87 -19.69
C MET A 401 -26.37 -11.82 -19.75
N ILE A 402 -26.98 -10.70 -19.35
CA ILE A 402 -28.44 -10.53 -19.37
C ILE A 402 -28.94 -9.80 -20.62
N GLY A 403 -28.08 -9.52 -21.61
CA GLY A 403 -28.45 -8.85 -22.85
C GLY A 403 -28.87 -7.38 -22.67
N ARG A 404 -28.35 -6.70 -21.66
CA ARG A 404 -28.65 -5.30 -21.34
C ARG A 404 -27.45 -4.40 -21.58
N THR A 405 -27.69 -3.13 -21.91
CA THR A 405 -26.61 -2.13 -22.03
C THR A 405 -25.97 -1.90 -20.66
N PRO A 406 -24.65 -2.11 -20.50
CA PRO A 406 -23.97 -1.89 -19.23
C PRO A 406 -24.01 -0.39 -18.84
N GLU A 407 -24.48 -0.11 -17.64
CA GLU A 407 -24.56 1.26 -17.09
C GLU A 407 -23.98 1.29 -15.69
N PHE A 408 -23.01 2.17 -15.46
CA PHE A 408 -22.43 2.38 -14.14
C PHE A 408 -22.68 3.81 -13.67
N LEU A 409 -23.31 3.97 -12.51
CA LEU A 409 -23.68 5.25 -11.89
C LEU A 409 -24.53 6.17 -12.80
N GLY A 410 -25.37 5.59 -13.65
CA GLY A 410 -26.23 6.31 -14.59
C GLY A 410 -25.53 6.73 -15.89
N LYS A 411 -24.40 6.13 -16.23
CA LYS A 411 -23.66 6.39 -17.47
C LYS A 411 -23.39 5.09 -18.20
N LYS A 412 -23.57 5.11 -19.52
CA LYS A 412 -23.29 3.95 -20.37
C LYS A 412 -21.80 3.65 -20.42
N ILE A 413 -21.45 2.37 -20.25
CA ILE A 413 -20.10 1.85 -20.46
C ILE A 413 -20.01 1.38 -21.91
N GLU A 414 -19.14 2.01 -22.68
CA GLU A 414 -18.92 1.72 -24.09
C GLU A 414 -17.57 1.06 -24.34
N VAL A 415 -17.30 0.72 -25.59
CA VAL A 415 -16.07 0.04 -26.00
C VAL A 415 -14.80 0.80 -25.57
N ARG A 416 -14.85 2.14 -25.58
CA ARG A 416 -13.71 2.99 -25.20
C ARG A 416 -13.34 2.80 -23.73
N GLU A 417 -14.31 2.89 -22.82
CA GLU A 417 -14.09 2.71 -21.39
C GLU A 417 -13.59 1.28 -21.11
N MET A 418 -14.20 0.28 -21.73
CA MET A 418 -13.78 -1.10 -21.54
C MET A 418 -12.37 -1.37 -22.01
N LYS A 419 -11.95 -0.83 -23.18
CA LYS A 419 -10.55 -0.94 -23.63
C LYS A 419 -9.57 -0.35 -22.61
N LEU A 420 -9.88 0.82 -22.03
CA LEU A 420 -9.04 1.47 -21.03
C LEU A 420 -9.01 0.70 -19.69
N VAL A 421 -10.17 0.20 -19.24
CA VAL A 421 -10.26 -0.65 -18.04
C VAL A 421 -9.45 -1.93 -18.25
N MET A 422 -9.62 -2.61 -19.39
CA MET A 422 -8.87 -3.83 -19.69
C MET A 422 -7.36 -3.59 -19.80
N LEU A 423 -6.95 -2.44 -20.39
CA LEU A 423 -5.55 -2.05 -20.41
C LEU A 423 -4.98 -1.91 -18.99
N SER A 424 -5.70 -1.25 -18.08
CA SER A 424 -5.30 -1.12 -16.69
C SER A 424 -5.26 -2.46 -15.94
N VAL A 425 -6.31 -3.30 -16.11
CA VAL A 425 -6.38 -4.63 -15.47
C VAL A 425 -5.23 -5.54 -15.93
N LEU A 426 -4.84 -5.48 -17.21
CA LEU A 426 -3.78 -6.31 -17.77
C LEU A 426 -2.37 -5.76 -17.52
N ALA A 427 -2.23 -4.44 -17.36
CA ALA A 427 -0.92 -3.81 -17.11
C ALA A 427 -0.27 -4.31 -15.81
N HIS A 428 -1.05 -4.47 -14.74
CA HIS A 428 -0.54 -4.93 -13.45
C HIS A 428 0.06 -6.34 -13.52
N PRO A 429 -0.66 -7.39 -13.94
CA PRO A 429 -0.10 -8.73 -14.03
C PRO A 429 1.00 -8.84 -15.10
N ALA A 430 0.89 -8.13 -16.22
CA ALA A 430 1.94 -8.13 -17.24
C ALA A 430 3.27 -7.58 -16.70
N CYS A 431 3.21 -6.52 -15.90
CA CYS A 431 4.38 -5.96 -15.23
C CYS A 431 4.92 -6.94 -14.18
N LEU A 432 4.07 -7.40 -13.25
CA LEU A 432 4.46 -8.28 -12.14
C LEU A 432 5.07 -9.59 -12.64
N LEU A 433 4.33 -10.34 -13.45
CA LEU A 433 4.75 -11.65 -13.93
C LEU A 433 5.88 -11.55 -14.97
N GLY A 434 5.88 -10.51 -15.80
CA GLY A 434 6.92 -10.27 -16.79
C GLY A 434 8.29 -9.99 -16.14
N TRP A 435 8.33 -9.11 -15.13
CA TRP A 435 9.56 -8.85 -14.40
C TRP A 435 10.01 -10.05 -13.55
N THR A 436 9.08 -10.78 -12.94
CA THR A 436 9.39 -12.04 -12.22
C THR A 436 10.05 -13.04 -13.17
N ALA A 437 9.46 -13.27 -14.34
CA ALA A 437 10.01 -14.20 -15.33
C ALA A 437 11.39 -13.75 -15.82
N LEU A 438 11.57 -12.45 -16.08
CA LEU A 438 12.87 -11.90 -16.49
C LEU A 438 13.94 -12.11 -15.41
N ALA A 439 13.61 -11.86 -14.15
CA ALA A 439 14.52 -12.06 -13.03
C ALA A 439 14.90 -13.54 -12.85
N MET A 440 13.93 -14.45 -12.99
CA MET A 440 14.21 -15.91 -12.93
C MET A 440 15.14 -16.40 -14.05
N LEU A 441 15.18 -15.70 -15.19
CA LEU A 441 16.09 -16.01 -16.29
C LEU A 441 17.46 -15.33 -16.14
N TRP A 442 17.60 -14.37 -15.21
CA TRP A 442 18.84 -13.66 -15.00
C TRP A 442 19.85 -14.48 -14.18
N PRO A 443 21.06 -14.77 -14.71
CA PRO A 443 22.01 -15.67 -14.03
C PRO A 443 22.38 -15.25 -12.61
N GLY A 444 22.52 -13.92 -12.37
CA GLY A 444 22.86 -13.38 -11.05
C GLY A 444 21.70 -13.33 -10.04
N ALA A 445 20.47 -13.67 -10.43
CA ALA A 445 19.33 -13.64 -9.49
C ALA A 445 19.44 -14.75 -8.44
N ALA A 446 19.92 -15.93 -8.82
CA ALA A 446 20.10 -17.05 -7.92
C ALA A 446 21.10 -16.74 -6.76
N ASP A 447 22.11 -15.91 -7.04
CA ASP A 447 23.11 -15.48 -6.03
C ASP A 447 22.53 -14.48 -5.02
N SER A 448 21.38 -13.90 -5.34
CA SER A 448 20.67 -12.94 -4.48
C SER A 448 19.62 -13.59 -3.57
N LEU A 449 19.33 -14.87 -3.76
CA LEU A 449 18.34 -15.62 -2.99
C LEU A 449 18.95 -16.22 -1.73
N ASN A 450 18.23 -16.14 -0.61
CA ASN A 450 18.57 -16.89 0.59
C ASN A 450 18.13 -18.35 0.50
N ASN A 451 17.02 -18.59 -0.17
CA ASN A 451 16.42 -19.92 -0.27
C ASN A 451 16.36 -20.40 -1.73
N ARG A 452 16.30 -21.71 -1.91
CA ARG A 452 16.17 -22.35 -3.21
C ARG A 452 14.76 -22.95 -3.41
N GLY A 453 14.49 -23.39 -4.62
CA GLY A 453 13.22 -24.05 -4.95
C GLY A 453 12.01 -23.12 -4.91
N PRO A 454 10.83 -23.61 -4.48
CA PRO A 454 9.60 -22.82 -4.47
C PRO A 454 9.64 -21.59 -3.55
N HIS A 455 10.39 -21.66 -2.43
CA HIS A 455 10.57 -20.51 -1.54
C HIS A 455 11.37 -19.40 -2.22
N GLY A 456 12.52 -19.71 -2.84
CA GLY A 456 13.31 -18.74 -3.59
C GLY A 456 12.55 -18.14 -4.79
N PHE A 457 11.70 -18.93 -5.45
CA PHE A 457 10.77 -18.38 -6.43
C PHE A 457 9.80 -17.37 -5.80
N SER A 458 9.29 -17.67 -4.59
CA SER A 458 8.40 -16.79 -3.85
C SER A 458 9.09 -15.49 -3.43
N GLU A 459 10.40 -15.50 -3.10
CA GLU A 459 11.19 -14.29 -2.80
C GLU A 459 11.20 -13.31 -3.98
N ILE A 460 11.49 -13.80 -5.19
CA ILE A 460 11.48 -12.97 -6.41
C ILE A 460 10.06 -12.52 -6.76
N LEU A 461 9.09 -13.44 -6.74
CA LEU A 461 7.69 -13.15 -7.03
C LEU A 461 7.15 -12.07 -6.08
N TYR A 462 7.49 -12.16 -4.79
CA TYR A 462 7.10 -11.19 -3.78
C TYR A 462 7.68 -9.80 -4.06
N ALA A 463 8.97 -9.73 -4.40
CA ALA A 463 9.64 -8.47 -4.70
C ALA A 463 8.94 -7.72 -5.84
N TYR A 464 8.63 -8.41 -6.96
CA TYR A 464 7.93 -7.78 -8.09
C TYR A 464 6.42 -7.59 -7.84
N ALA A 465 5.78 -8.42 -7.03
CA ALA A 465 4.41 -8.18 -6.58
C ALA A 465 4.33 -6.90 -5.74
N SER A 466 5.25 -6.75 -4.79
CA SER A 466 5.36 -5.56 -3.94
C SER A 466 5.68 -4.29 -4.73
N ALA A 467 6.67 -4.36 -5.63
CA ALA A 467 7.07 -3.23 -6.47
C ALA A 467 5.93 -2.78 -7.40
N THR A 468 5.32 -3.72 -8.13
CA THR A 468 4.25 -3.41 -9.10
C THR A 468 2.96 -2.94 -8.44
N ALA A 469 2.61 -3.50 -7.27
CA ALA A 469 1.46 -3.05 -6.49
C ALA A 469 1.69 -1.70 -5.79
N ASN A 470 2.93 -1.19 -5.79
CA ASN A 470 3.37 -0.05 -4.99
C ASN A 470 3.12 -0.28 -3.47
N ASN A 471 3.44 -1.47 -2.99
CA ASN A 471 3.32 -1.84 -1.58
C ASN A 471 4.59 -1.52 -0.79
N GLY A 472 5.75 -2.03 -1.21
CA GLY A 472 7.06 -1.75 -0.62
C GLY A 472 7.55 -2.76 0.42
N SER A 473 6.71 -3.67 0.95
CA SER A 473 7.20 -4.72 1.84
C SER A 473 8.17 -5.65 1.13
N ALA A 474 9.27 -5.98 1.80
CA ALA A 474 10.18 -7.04 1.36
C ALA A 474 9.77 -8.38 1.97
N PHE A 475 10.02 -9.46 1.24
CA PHE A 475 9.94 -10.80 1.81
C PHE A 475 11.11 -11.04 2.76
N ALA A 476 12.22 -10.34 2.51
CA ALA A 476 13.47 -10.30 3.28
C ALA A 476 14.44 -11.48 3.03
N GLY A 477 14.10 -12.42 2.17
CA GLY A 477 15.00 -13.47 1.70
C GLY A 477 15.85 -13.05 0.49
N LEU A 478 15.47 -11.99 -0.22
CA LEU A 478 16.14 -11.50 -1.41
C LEU A 478 17.14 -10.38 -1.09
N ASN A 479 18.41 -10.55 -1.46
CA ASN A 479 19.39 -9.45 -1.51
C ASN A 479 19.10 -8.56 -2.74
N ALA A 480 18.26 -7.57 -2.56
CA ALA A 480 17.81 -6.67 -3.63
C ALA A 480 18.78 -5.51 -3.92
N ASN A 481 19.83 -5.30 -3.11
CA ASN A 481 20.78 -4.21 -3.35
C ASN A 481 21.82 -4.58 -4.41
N THR A 482 21.38 -4.82 -5.61
CA THR A 482 22.21 -5.07 -6.80
C THR A 482 21.77 -4.13 -7.92
N PRO A 483 22.64 -3.78 -8.87
CA PRO A 483 22.27 -2.93 -10.01
C PRO A 483 21.08 -3.47 -10.80
N PHE A 484 20.96 -4.79 -10.94
CA PHE A 484 19.84 -5.44 -11.60
C PHE A 484 18.52 -5.19 -10.87
N PHE A 485 18.44 -5.59 -9.58
CA PHE A 485 17.21 -5.44 -8.83
C PHE A 485 16.87 -3.98 -8.53
N ASN A 486 17.84 -3.13 -8.20
CA ASN A 486 17.62 -1.70 -8.00
C ASN A 486 16.98 -1.05 -9.24
N THR A 487 17.47 -1.39 -10.45
CA THR A 487 16.93 -0.84 -11.69
C THR A 487 15.57 -1.42 -12.05
N THR A 488 15.43 -2.75 -12.03
CA THR A 488 14.21 -3.43 -12.49
C THR A 488 13.05 -3.24 -11.54
N LEU A 489 13.27 -3.26 -10.22
CA LEU A 489 12.25 -2.95 -9.22
C LEU A 489 11.80 -1.48 -9.33
N GLY A 490 12.74 -0.53 -9.50
CA GLY A 490 12.40 0.87 -9.72
C GLY A 490 11.53 1.08 -10.96
N LEU A 491 11.85 0.41 -12.07
CA LEU A 491 11.01 0.43 -13.27
C LEU A 491 9.64 -0.23 -13.03
N ALA A 492 9.58 -1.35 -12.33
CA ALA A 492 8.34 -2.03 -12.00
C ALA A 492 7.40 -1.13 -11.15
N MET A 493 7.96 -0.37 -10.20
CA MET A 493 7.21 0.60 -9.39
C MET A 493 6.60 1.72 -10.23
N LEU A 494 7.38 2.31 -11.15
CA LEU A 494 6.90 3.35 -12.07
C LEU A 494 5.84 2.80 -13.02
N MET A 495 6.07 1.63 -13.60
CA MET A 495 5.11 0.98 -14.51
C MET A 495 3.82 0.61 -13.76
N GLY A 496 3.92 -0.01 -12.60
CA GLY A 496 2.77 -0.38 -11.77
C GLY A 496 1.90 0.83 -11.41
N ARG A 497 2.51 1.97 -11.10
CA ARG A 497 1.79 3.21 -10.77
C ARG A 497 1.12 3.84 -11.98
N TYR A 498 1.87 4.12 -13.04
CA TYR A 498 1.37 5.00 -14.10
C TYR A 498 0.65 4.25 -15.22
N LEU A 499 1.01 2.99 -15.54
CA LEU A 499 0.32 2.22 -16.57
C LEU A 499 -1.10 1.78 -16.14
N THR A 500 -1.36 1.74 -14.83
CA THR A 500 -2.70 1.49 -14.29
C THR A 500 -3.49 2.79 -14.12
N LEU A 501 -2.87 3.82 -13.56
CA LEU A 501 -3.56 5.06 -13.17
C LEU A 501 -3.98 5.94 -14.36
N LEU A 502 -3.11 6.10 -15.38
CA LEU A 502 -3.39 6.99 -16.51
C LEU A 502 -4.58 6.53 -17.37
N PRO A 503 -4.72 5.23 -17.73
CA PRO A 503 -5.93 4.75 -18.41
C PRO A 503 -7.20 4.98 -17.59
N LEU A 504 -7.12 4.84 -16.25
CA LEU A 504 -8.28 5.06 -15.38
C LEU A 504 -8.65 6.54 -15.27
N LEU A 505 -7.69 7.46 -15.26
CA LEU A 505 -7.99 8.90 -15.41
C LEU A 505 -8.65 9.22 -16.76
N ALA A 506 -8.25 8.52 -17.83
CA ALA A 506 -8.92 8.64 -19.13
C ALA A 506 -10.35 8.10 -19.10
N VAL A 507 -10.63 7.01 -18.36
CA VAL A 507 -11.98 6.52 -18.08
C VAL A 507 -12.78 7.60 -17.34
N ALA A 508 -12.21 8.22 -16.30
CA ALA A 508 -12.87 9.29 -15.55
C ALA A 508 -13.26 10.47 -16.46
N GLY A 509 -12.35 10.91 -17.34
CA GLY A 509 -12.61 11.98 -18.32
C GLY A 509 -13.70 11.60 -19.32
N SER A 510 -13.68 10.36 -19.82
CA SER A 510 -14.73 9.87 -20.71
C SER A 510 -16.08 9.78 -20.00
N MET A 511 -16.11 9.29 -18.77
CA MET A 511 -17.35 9.22 -17.98
C MET A 511 -17.88 10.61 -17.61
N ALA A 512 -17.01 11.60 -17.35
CA ALA A 512 -17.42 12.98 -17.07
C ALA A 512 -18.16 13.63 -18.25
N SER A 513 -17.74 13.36 -19.48
CA SER A 513 -18.34 13.94 -20.70
C SER A 513 -19.70 13.37 -21.06
N LYS A 514 -20.07 12.20 -20.52
CA LYS A 514 -21.34 11.54 -20.80
C LYS A 514 -22.51 12.20 -20.06
N ALA A 515 -23.68 12.21 -20.72
CA ALA A 515 -24.93 12.56 -20.05
C ALA A 515 -25.37 11.47 -19.07
N SER A 516 -26.05 11.88 -18.00
CA SER A 516 -26.65 10.92 -17.06
C SER A 516 -27.95 10.36 -17.65
N VAL A 517 -28.08 9.04 -17.60
CA VAL A 517 -29.30 8.33 -18.01
C VAL A 517 -30.09 7.99 -16.75
N PRO A 518 -31.38 8.29 -16.67
CA PRO A 518 -32.23 7.85 -15.57
C PRO A 518 -32.26 6.33 -15.46
N ALA A 519 -32.25 5.83 -14.21
CA ALA A 519 -32.34 4.39 -13.95
C ALA A 519 -33.70 3.86 -14.51
N GLY A 520 -33.62 2.84 -15.36
CA GLY A 520 -34.77 2.16 -15.95
C GLY A 520 -34.83 0.68 -15.53
N ALA A 521 -35.86 -0.03 -16.03
CA ALA A 521 -36.03 -1.47 -15.78
C ALA A 521 -34.82 -2.32 -16.25
N GLY A 522 -33.99 -1.73 -17.15
CA GLY A 522 -32.74 -2.35 -17.64
C GLY A 522 -31.49 -2.06 -16.82
N THR A 523 -31.53 -1.14 -15.89
CA THR A 523 -30.33 -0.75 -15.10
C THR A 523 -30.03 -1.79 -14.04
N PHE A 524 -28.78 -2.28 -14.00
CA PHE A 524 -28.33 -3.22 -12.98
C PHE A 524 -28.12 -2.47 -11.64
N PRO A 525 -28.76 -2.90 -10.53
CA PRO A 525 -28.68 -2.19 -9.25
C PRO A 525 -27.33 -2.42 -8.56
N THR A 526 -26.47 -1.40 -8.53
CA THR A 526 -25.11 -1.48 -7.98
C THR A 526 -25.02 -1.16 -6.48
N ALA A 527 -26.11 -0.74 -5.83
CA ALA A 527 -26.15 -0.41 -4.39
C ALA A 527 -26.85 -1.51 -3.56
N THR A 528 -26.57 -2.77 -3.85
CA THR A 528 -27.22 -3.94 -3.24
C THR A 528 -26.20 -4.95 -2.71
N PRO A 529 -26.55 -5.78 -1.71
CA PRO A 529 -25.71 -6.88 -1.26
C PRO A 529 -25.36 -7.88 -2.36
N LEU A 530 -26.28 -8.13 -3.31
CA LEU A 530 -26.02 -8.97 -4.48
C LEU A 530 -24.83 -8.43 -5.31
N PHE A 531 -24.81 -7.11 -5.55
CA PHE A 531 -23.68 -6.50 -6.26
C PHE A 531 -22.38 -6.60 -5.45
N THR A 532 -22.43 -6.46 -4.11
CA THR A 532 -21.27 -6.69 -3.25
C THR A 532 -20.71 -8.08 -3.45
N GLY A 533 -21.53 -9.12 -3.38
CA GLY A 533 -21.11 -10.52 -3.60
C GLY A 533 -20.58 -10.77 -5.01
N LEU A 534 -21.22 -10.19 -6.02
CA LEU A 534 -20.78 -10.30 -7.41
C LEU A 534 -19.43 -9.59 -7.64
N LEU A 535 -19.21 -8.42 -7.04
CA LEU A 535 -17.94 -7.71 -7.10
C LEU A 535 -16.81 -8.53 -6.45
N VAL A 536 -17.04 -9.08 -5.26
CA VAL A 536 -16.09 -9.98 -4.59
C VAL A 536 -15.78 -11.18 -5.49
N PHE A 537 -16.80 -11.81 -6.07
CA PHE A 537 -16.63 -12.94 -6.97
C PHE A 537 -15.79 -12.59 -8.19
N VAL A 538 -16.07 -11.47 -8.87
CA VAL A 538 -15.32 -11.03 -10.06
C VAL A 538 -13.87 -10.72 -9.71
N VAL A 539 -13.61 -10.02 -8.58
CA VAL A 539 -12.25 -9.74 -8.12
C VAL A 539 -11.46 -11.04 -7.88
N LEU A 540 -12.06 -11.99 -7.17
CA LEU A 540 -11.40 -13.26 -6.84
C LEU A 540 -11.22 -14.16 -8.09
N VAL A 541 -12.19 -14.20 -9.00
CA VAL A 541 -12.08 -15.01 -10.23
C VAL A 541 -11.02 -14.42 -11.17
N VAL A 542 -11.04 -13.10 -11.42
CA VAL A 542 -10.03 -12.46 -12.27
C VAL A 542 -8.64 -12.61 -11.65
N GLY A 543 -8.50 -12.37 -10.33
CA GLY A 543 -7.25 -12.58 -9.61
C GLY A 543 -6.78 -14.04 -9.67
N GLY A 544 -7.67 -15.00 -9.42
CA GLY A 544 -7.37 -16.41 -9.47
C GLY A 544 -6.92 -16.87 -10.86
N LEU A 545 -7.68 -16.53 -11.91
CA LEU A 545 -7.30 -16.87 -13.29
C LEU A 545 -5.94 -16.29 -13.70
N THR A 546 -5.57 -15.14 -13.13
CA THR A 546 -4.34 -14.43 -13.49
C THR A 546 -3.14 -14.93 -12.70
N PHE A 547 -3.28 -15.13 -11.38
CA PHE A 547 -2.14 -15.30 -10.48
C PHE A 547 -2.04 -16.70 -9.84
N LEU A 548 -3.10 -17.52 -9.91
CA LEU A 548 -3.07 -18.86 -9.31
C LEU A 548 -1.90 -19.73 -9.81
N PRO A 549 -1.50 -19.70 -11.10
CA PRO A 549 -0.32 -20.46 -11.55
C PRO A 549 0.96 -20.08 -10.80
N ALA A 550 1.19 -18.77 -10.58
CA ALA A 550 2.38 -18.30 -9.86
C ALA A 550 2.32 -18.67 -8.37
N LEU A 551 1.15 -18.52 -7.72
CA LEU A 551 0.95 -18.95 -6.35
C LEU A 551 1.09 -20.48 -6.19
N ALA A 552 0.70 -21.24 -7.20
CA ALA A 552 0.87 -22.71 -7.20
C ALA A 552 2.34 -23.11 -7.25
N LEU A 553 3.16 -22.43 -8.06
CA LEU A 553 4.60 -22.72 -8.19
C LEU A 553 5.42 -22.31 -6.95
N GLY A 554 4.98 -21.31 -6.21
CA GLY A 554 5.61 -20.84 -4.99
C GLY A 554 4.96 -21.46 -3.74
N PRO A 555 4.14 -20.69 -3.00
CA PRO A 555 3.69 -21.06 -1.67
C PRO A 555 2.85 -22.35 -1.60
N VAL A 556 2.10 -22.72 -2.65
CA VAL A 556 1.28 -23.96 -2.62
C VAL A 556 2.17 -25.20 -2.71
N VAL A 557 3.12 -25.23 -3.65
CA VAL A 557 4.08 -26.34 -3.77
C VAL A 557 4.94 -26.42 -2.51
N GLU A 558 5.41 -25.31 -2.00
CA GLU A 558 6.17 -25.24 -0.75
C GLU A 558 5.38 -25.81 0.43
N HIS A 559 4.09 -25.47 0.55
CA HIS A 559 3.22 -26.03 1.59
C HIS A 559 3.11 -27.55 1.50
N LEU A 560 2.90 -28.10 0.29
CA LEU A 560 2.82 -29.54 0.06
C LEU A 560 4.15 -30.24 0.40
N GLN A 561 5.28 -29.63 0.06
CA GLN A 561 6.61 -30.15 0.38
C GLN A 561 6.89 -30.11 1.89
N MET A 562 6.50 -29.02 2.56
CA MET A 562 6.59 -28.90 4.02
C MET A 562 5.81 -30.05 4.71
N LEU A 563 4.59 -30.33 4.26
CA LEU A 563 3.79 -31.44 4.80
C LEU A 563 4.44 -32.80 4.51
N ALA A 564 5.04 -32.99 3.33
CA ALA A 564 5.78 -34.19 2.97
C ALA A 564 7.13 -34.32 3.70
N GLY A 565 7.60 -33.23 4.37
CA GLY A 565 8.88 -33.18 5.07
C GLY A 565 10.09 -33.09 4.14
N GLN A 566 9.88 -32.56 2.95
CA GLN A 566 10.95 -32.29 2.00
C GLN A 566 11.54 -30.93 2.29
N LEU A 567 12.87 -30.89 2.47
CA LEU A 567 13.66 -29.66 2.58
C LEU A 567 14.42 -29.46 1.27
N TYR A 568 14.51 -28.24 0.81
CA TYR A 568 15.49 -27.87 -0.22
C TYR A 568 16.83 -27.55 0.47
N PRO A 569 17.94 -28.15 0.02
CA PRO A 569 19.26 -27.89 0.57
C PRO A 569 19.75 -26.48 0.23
#